data_e90b1ca94c6733db8f203f8f84afcb2b
#
_entry.id   e90b1ca94c6733db8f203f8f84afcb2b
#
_cell.length_a   1.000
_cell.length_b   1.000
_cell.length_c   1.000
_cell.angle_alpha   90.00
_cell.angle_beta   90.00
_cell.angle_gamma   90.00
#
_symmetry.space_group_name_H-M   'P 1'
#
loop_
_entity.id
_entity.type
_entity.pdbx_description
1 polymer ?
#
loop_
_entity_poly.entity_id
_entity_poly.type
_entity_poly.pdbx_seq_one_letter_code
_entity_poly.pdbx_strand_id
1 'polypeptide(L)'
;MMKRKLLFGAGKIGDTAYELFDEGQVAYYVDNNADNVGNIKNGVEIISFEEFIRIHKDYDIVVSVGKNAALDVMKQLKDAGIEEFTTYQEIVTKLKRPQNKDINYLECCERARKWIYNNSIKGEGIINNTGLPKSYPEVTGYYIPTLINWGERELAKTYTAWLCSIQHEDGAWYDTEGKAPYVFDTAQILKGLLAAKQLGMDVDDNIKAGCEWIISNINEEGRLTTPTKDAWGTPGI
;
A
#
# COMPACT_ATOMS: atom_id res chain seq x y z
N MET A 1 -29.74 -19.94 13.40
CA MET A 1 -29.95 -18.49 13.26
C MET A 1 -28.59 -17.84 13.22
N MET A 2 -28.32 -16.92 12.29
CA MET A 2 -27.06 -16.16 12.34
C MET A 2 -27.10 -15.22 13.55
N LYS A 3 -26.00 -15.18 14.33
CA LYS A 3 -25.86 -14.22 15.44
C LYS A 3 -25.81 -12.79 14.90
N ARG A 4 -26.43 -11.86 15.62
CA ARG A 4 -26.27 -10.42 15.35
C ARG A 4 -24.86 -9.97 15.71
N LYS A 5 -24.46 -8.81 15.22
CA LYS A 5 -23.09 -8.29 15.37
C LYS A 5 -23.01 -7.24 16.47
N LEU A 6 -21.88 -7.24 17.19
CA LEU A 6 -21.44 -6.13 18.02
C LEU A 6 -20.28 -5.44 17.28
N LEU A 7 -20.41 -4.16 16.96
CA LEU A 7 -19.36 -3.38 16.33
C LEU A 7 -18.54 -2.65 17.41
N PHE A 8 -17.32 -3.13 17.68
CA PHE A 8 -16.43 -2.50 18.64
C PHE A 8 -15.73 -1.28 17.99
N GLY A 9 -16.19 -0.09 18.32
CA GLY A 9 -15.78 1.21 17.79
C GLY A 9 -16.95 1.91 17.11
N ALA A 10 -17.42 3.02 17.70
CA ALA A 10 -18.49 3.86 17.18
C ALA A 10 -17.99 5.06 16.34
N GLY A 11 -16.71 5.07 15.94
CA GLY A 11 -16.11 6.10 15.08
C GLY A 11 -16.40 5.89 13.59
N LYS A 12 -15.67 6.61 12.73
CA LYS A 12 -15.81 6.57 11.26
C LYS A 12 -15.68 5.15 10.66
N ILE A 13 -14.77 4.33 11.19
CA ILE A 13 -14.62 2.94 10.72
C ILE A 13 -15.83 2.10 11.14
N GLY A 14 -16.42 2.38 12.31
CA GLY A 14 -17.67 1.78 12.76
C GLY A 14 -18.83 2.06 11.81
N ASP A 15 -18.95 3.28 11.26
CA ASP A 15 -19.95 3.62 10.25
C ASP A 15 -19.76 2.77 8.99
N THR A 16 -18.53 2.74 8.47
CA THR A 16 -18.22 1.95 7.28
C THR A 16 -18.42 0.44 7.51
N ALA A 17 -18.17 -0.04 8.73
CA ALA A 17 -18.43 -1.44 9.09
C ALA A 17 -19.94 -1.73 9.14
N TYR A 18 -20.74 -0.78 9.65
CA TYR A 18 -22.21 -0.92 9.68
C TYR A 18 -22.80 -1.11 8.29
N GLU A 19 -22.32 -0.36 7.28
CA GLU A 19 -22.75 -0.44 5.88
C GLU A 19 -22.50 -1.82 5.23
N LEU A 20 -21.68 -2.68 5.84
CA LEU A 20 -21.43 -4.04 5.35
C LEU A 20 -22.51 -5.05 5.77
N PHE A 21 -23.44 -4.67 6.63
CA PHE A 21 -24.45 -5.54 7.19
C PHE A 21 -25.85 -5.07 6.85
N ASP A 22 -26.77 -6.01 6.66
CA ASP A 22 -28.16 -5.71 6.41
C ASP A 22 -28.82 -5.07 7.65
N GLU A 23 -29.92 -4.34 7.41
CA GLU A 23 -30.71 -3.72 8.46
C GLU A 23 -31.08 -4.73 9.56
N GLY A 24 -30.87 -4.38 10.82
CA GLY A 24 -31.13 -5.23 11.97
C GLY A 24 -30.06 -6.30 12.29
N GLN A 25 -29.04 -6.46 11.46
CA GLN A 25 -27.95 -7.40 11.74
C GLN A 25 -26.96 -6.89 12.80
N VAL A 26 -26.81 -5.57 12.95
CA VAL A 26 -26.02 -4.96 14.03
C VAL A 26 -26.93 -4.76 15.25
N ALA A 27 -26.47 -5.26 16.39
CA ALA A 27 -27.21 -5.16 17.65
C ALA A 27 -26.83 -3.90 18.45
N TYR A 28 -25.53 -3.69 18.59
CA TYR A 28 -24.95 -2.58 19.36
C TYR A 28 -23.62 -2.14 18.76
N TYR A 29 -23.31 -0.87 18.96
CA TYR A 29 -21.92 -0.42 18.96
C TYR A 29 -21.35 -0.56 20.37
N VAL A 30 -20.03 -0.75 20.45
CA VAL A 30 -19.28 -0.73 21.70
C VAL A 30 -18.24 0.37 21.62
N ASP A 31 -18.14 1.24 22.59
CA ASP A 31 -17.13 2.28 22.59
C ASP A 31 -16.49 2.47 23.98
N ASN A 32 -15.17 2.70 23.99
CA ASN A 32 -14.43 2.97 25.21
C ASN A 32 -14.54 4.43 25.65
N ASN A 33 -14.99 5.33 24.75
CA ASN A 33 -15.24 6.72 25.11
C ASN A 33 -16.61 6.84 25.81
N ALA A 34 -16.59 7.20 27.09
CA ALA A 34 -17.79 7.35 27.90
C ALA A 34 -18.78 8.39 27.32
N ASP A 35 -18.31 9.41 26.60
CA ASP A 35 -19.16 10.43 25.99
C ASP A 35 -20.03 9.87 24.85
N ASN A 36 -19.62 8.75 24.27
CA ASN A 36 -20.37 8.07 23.21
C ASN A 36 -21.43 7.11 23.76
N VAL A 37 -21.23 6.58 24.95
CA VAL A 37 -22.11 5.57 25.56
C VAL A 37 -23.50 6.12 25.82
N GLY A 38 -24.53 5.34 25.48
CA GLY A 38 -25.94 5.71 25.59
C GLY A 38 -26.48 6.52 24.41
N ASN A 39 -25.62 6.95 23.48
CA ASN A 39 -26.07 7.61 22.25
C ASN A 39 -26.55 6.58 21.23
N ILE A 40 -27.39 7.04 20.30
CA ILE A 40 -27.86 6.25 19.16
C ILE A 40 -27.08 6.64 17.92
N LYS A 41 -26.55 5.65 17.21
CA LYS A 41 -25.83 5.81 15.95
C LYS A 41 -26.35 4.82 14.89
N ASN A 42 -26.71 5.31 13.73
CA ASN A 42 -27.34 4.49 12.67
C ASN A 42 -28.56 3.69 13.18
N GLY A 43 -29.34 4.25 14.12
CA GLY A 43 -30.46 3.56 14.74
C GLY A 43 -30.07 2.47 15.77
N VAL A 44 -28.79 2.36 16.13
CA VAL A 44 -28.24 1.37 17.03
C VAL A 44 -27.61 2.05 18.23
N GLU A 45 -27.85 1.51 19.43
CA GLU A 45 -27.32 2.02 20.69
C GLU A 45 -25.82 1.75 20.82
N ILE A 46 -25.10 2.71 21.40
CA ILE A 46 -23.69 2.56 21.77
C ILE A 46 -23.62 2.17 23.25
N ILE A 47 -23.07 1.00 23.54
CA ILE A 47 -22.90 0.46 24.89
C ILE A 47 -21.46 0.57 25.36
N SER A 48 -21.26 0.53 26.67
CA SER A 48 -19.94 0.50 27.29
C SER A 48 -19.27 -0.87 27.14
N PHE A 49 -17.93 -0.92 27.34
CA PHE A 49 -17.21 -2.19 27.41
C PHE A 49 -17.70 -3.08 28.57
N GLU A 50 -18.08 -2.47 29.68
CA GLU A 50 -18.58 -3.21 30.83
C GLU A 50 -19.93 -3.92 30.54
N GLU A 51 -20.82 -3.26 29.82
CA GLU A 51 -22.07 -3.85 29.37
C GLU A 51 -21.84 -4.91 28.29
N PHE A 52 -20.95 -4.64 27.33
CA PHE A 52 -20.54 -5.61 26.33
C PHE A 52 -20.05 -6.92 26.94
N ILE A 53 -19.24 -6.89 28.00
CA ILE A 53 -18.77 -8.09 28.70
C ILE A 53 -19.92 -8.97 29.23
N ARG A 54 -21.04 -8.36 29.57
CA ARG A 54 -22.22 -9.10 30.10
C ARG A 54 -22.98 -9.85 29.01
N ILE A 55 -22.96 -9.32 27.77
CA ILE A 55 -23.83 -9.82 26.69
C ILE A 55 -23.11 -10.49 25.52
N HIS A 56 -21.80 -10.30 25.37
CA HIS A 56 -21.03 -10.64 24.17
C HIS A 56 -21.22 -12.07 23.63
N LYS A 57 -21.53 -13.04 24.50
CA LYS A 57 -21.62 -14.47 24.14
C LYS A 57 -22.73 -14.77 23.12
N ASP A 58 -23.73 -13.92 23.05
CA ASP A 58 -24.88 -14.11 22.15
C ASP A 58 -24.68 -13.45 20.78
N TYR A 59 -23.53 -12.83 20.56
CA TYR A 59 -23.24 -12.03 19.38
C TYR A 59 -21.91 -12.40 18.73
N ASP A 60 -21.77 -12.06 17.45
CA ASP A 60 -20.47 -12.07 16.77
C ASP A 60 -19.80 -10.71 16.94
N ILE A 61 -18.53 -10.70 17.27
CA ILE A 61 -17.79 -9.47 17.58
C ILE A 61 -17.00 -9.03 16.35
N VAL A 62 -17.14 -7.76 15.97
CA VAL A 62 -16.39 -7.12 14.89
C VAL A 62 -15.63 -5.93 15.43
N VAL A 63 -14.30 -5.98 15.41
CA VAL A 63 -13.43 -4.85 15.77
C VAL A 63 -13.42 -3.86 14.60
N SER A 64 -14.08 -2.72 14.78
CA SER A 64 -14.34 -1.69 13.76
C SER A 64 -13.72 -0.33 14.11
N VAL A 65 -12.43 -0.34 14.45
CA VAL A 65 -11.63 0.86 14.76
C VAL A 65 -10.46 1.00 13.81
N GLY A 66 -9.80 2.17 13.82
CA GLY A 66 -8.61 2.42 13.03
C GLY A 66 -7.45 1.48 13.39
N LYS A 67 -6.52 1.28 12.46
CA LYS A 67 -5.45 0.27 12.53
C LYS A 67 -4.64 0.32 13.86
N ASN A 68 -4.34 1.53 14.33
CA ASN A 68 -3.56 1.70 15.57
C ASN A 68 -4.40 1.31 16.81
N ALA A 69 -5.66 1.77 16.89
CA ALA A 69 -6.56 1.44 17.98
C ALA A 69 -7.02 -0.04 17.96
N ALA A 70 -6.96 -0.71 16.80
CA ALA A 70 -7.36 -2.12 16.68
C ALA A 70 -6.49 -3.03 17.55
N LEU A 71 -5.20 -2.77 17.65
CA LEU A 71 -4.29 -3.56 18.48
C LEU A 71 -4.64 -3.45 19.97
N ASP A 72 -4.99 -2.25 20.43
CA ASP A 72 -5.37 -2.01 21.83
C ASP A 72 -6.71 -2.68 22.15
N VAL A 73 -7.70 -2.55 21.27
CA VAL A 73 -9.01 -3.22 21.41
C VAL A 73 -8.87 -4.74 21.40
N MET A 74 -8.08 -5.28 20.46
CA MET A 74 -7.83 -6.74 20.39
C MET A 74 -7.13 -7.25 21.65
N LYS A 75 -6.20 -6.48 22.21
CA LYS A 75 -5.57 -6.80 23.49
C LYS A 75 -6.59 -6.75 24.63
N GLN A 76 -7.41 -5.71 24.69
CA GLN A 76 -8.48 -5.56 25.69
C GLN A 76 -9.46 -6.75 25.67
N LEU A 77 -9.86 -7.22 24.48
CA LEU A 77 -10.72 -8.38 24.33
C LEU A 77 -10.05 -9.67 24.85
N LYS A 78 -8.77 -9.88 24.50
CA LYS A 78 -8.00 -11.05 24.96
C LYS A 78 -7.78 -11.03 26.48
N ASP A 79 -7.48 -9.88 27.05
CA ASP A 79 -7.32 -9.70 28.51
C ASP A 79 -8.64 -10.01 29.24
N ALA A 80 -9.79 -9.82 28.59
CA ALA A 80 -11.11 -10.20 29.08
C ALA A 80 -11.48 -11.67 28.77
N GLY A 81 -10.56 -12.47 28.20
CA GLY A 81 -10.80 -13.87 27.87
C GLY A 81 -11.64 -14.10 26.59
N ILE A 82 -11.75 -13.08 25.73
CA ILE A 82 -12.51 -13.15 24.48
C ILE A 82 -11.52 -13.34 23.33
N GLU A 83 -11.49 -14.54 22.76
CA GLU A 83 -10.59 -14.91 21.67
C GLU A 83 -11.27 -14.90 20.30
N GLU A 84 -12.60 -15.06 20.26
CA GLU A 84 -13.38 -15.14 19.03
C GLU A 84 -13.91 -13.76 18.63
N PHE A 85 -13.25 -13.12 17.69
CA PHE A 85 -13.67 -11.88 17.04
C PHE A 85 -13.10 -11.79 15.63
N THR A 86 -13.70 -10.93 14.80
CA THR A 86 -13.23 -10.61 13.46
C THR A 86 -12.92 -9.13 13.38
N THR A 87 -11.94 -8.73 12.60
CA THR A 87 -11.68 -7.31 12.34
C THR A 87 -12.41 -6.83 11.09
N TYR A 88 -12.78 -5.55 11.05
CA TYR A 88 -13.31 -4.91 9.84
C TYR A 88 -12.40 -5.17 8.62
N GLN A 89 -11.09 -5.09 8.81
CA GLN A 89 -10.12 -5.31 7.74
C GLN A 89 -10.18 -6.75 7.17
N GLU A 90 -10.37 -7.75 8.02
CA GLU A 90 -10.55 -9.15 7.57
C GLU A 90 -11.84 -9.33 6.78
N ILE A 91 -12.94 -8.70 7.22
CA ILE A 91 -14.23 -8.75 6.49
C ILE A 91 -14.06 -8.11 5.11
N VAL A 92 -13.53 -6.89 5.05
CA VAL A 92 -13.30 -6.19 3.77
C VAL A 92 -12.35 -6.98 2.86
N THR A 93 -11.31 -7.58 3.42
CA THR A 93 -10.39 -8.41 2.65
C THR A 93 -11.07 -9.65 2.08
N LYS A 94 -11.96 -10.30 2.86
CA LYS A 94 -12.75 -11.44 2.39
C LYS A 94 -13.77 -11.02 1.30
N LEU A 95 -14.41 -9.87 1.47
CA LEU A 95 -15.36 -9.33 0.48
C LEU A 95 -14.68 -8.88 -0.82
N LYS A 96 -13.47 -8.31 -0.71
CA LYS A 96 -12.67 -7.89 -1.86
C LYS A 96 -11.96 -9.05 -2.57
N ARG A 97 -11.77 -10.18 -1.91
CA ARG A 97 -11.31 -11.40 -2.60
C ARG A 97 -12.47 -11.91 -3.44
N PRO A 98 -12.35 -11.90 -4.77
CA PRO A 98 -13.32 -12.62 -5.58
C PRO A 98 -13.32 -14.06 -5.05
N GLN A 99 -14.49 -14.58 -4.73
CA GLN A 99 -14.66 -16.00 -4.40
C GLN A 99 -14.55 -16.83 -5.70
N ASN A 100 -13.56 -16.53 -6.53
CA ASN A 100 -13.32 -17.23 -7.77
C ASN A 100 -12.46 -18.44 -7.47
N LYS A 101 -13.12 -19.58 -7.39
CA LYS A 101 -12.47 -20.88 -7.43
C LYS A 101 -11.70 -21.14 -8.74
N ASP A 102 -11.91 -20.30 -9.75
CA ASP A 102 -11.37 -20.45 -11.10
C ASP A 102 -10.62 -19.20 -11.60
N ILE A 103 -9.70 -18.66 -10.77
CA ILE A 103 -8.80 -17.59 -11.26
C ILE A 103 -7.81 -18.20 -12.24
N ASN A 104 -7.95 -17.84 -13.51
CA ASN A 104 -6.94 -18.14 -14.52
C ASN A 104 -5.76 -17.17 -14.35
N TYR A 105 -4.77 -17.57 -13.55
CA TYR A 105 -3.57 -16.76 -13.29
C TYR A 105 -2.79 -16.41 -14.56
N LEU A 106 -2.78 -17.28 -15.56
CA LEU A 106 -2.14 -17.01 -16.86
C LEU A 106 -2.84 -15.84 -17.56
N GLU A 107 -4.15 -15.85 -17.63
CA GLU A 107 -4.93 -14.76 -18.22
C GLU A 107 -4.72 -13.44 -17.45
N CYS A 108 -4.63 -13.49 -16.11
CA CYS A 108 -4.32 -12.33 -15.31
C CYS A 108 -2.92 -11.76 -15.64
N CYS A 109 -1.92 -12.62 -15.77
CA CYS A 109 -0.56 -12.22 -16.17
C CYS A 109 -0.54 -11.62 -17.59
N GLU A 110 -1.24 -12.23 -18.54
CA GLU A 110 -1.33 -11.71 -19.92
C GLU A 110 -2.01 -10.35 -19.97
N ARG A 111 -3.09 -10.15 -19.20
CA ARG A 111 -3.73 -8.84 -19.09
C ARG A 111 -2.82 -7.78 -18.45
N ALA A 112 -2.06 -8.15 -17.42
CA ALA A 112 -1.08 -7.26 -16.81
C ALA A 112 0.03 -6.89 -17.80
N ARG A 113 0.60 -7.85 -18.54
CA ARG A 113 1.59 -7.61 -19.59
C ARG A 113 1.03 -6.68 -20.66
N LYS A 114 -0.19 -6.95 -21.16
CA LYS A 114 -0.86 -6.11 -22.15
C LYS A 114 -1.06 -4.68 -21.64
N TRP A 115 -1.41 -4.52 -20.38
CA TRP A 115 -1.54 -3.19 -19.76
C TRP A 115 -0.19 -2.46 -19.78
N ILE A 116 0.91 -3.13 -19.41
CA ILE A 116 2.27 -2.55 -19.42
C ILE A 116 2.64 -2.09 -20.82
N TYR A 117 2.46 -2.94 -21.84
CA TYR A 117 2.74 -2.54 -23.22
C TYR A 117 1.91 -1.34 -23.68
N ASN A 118 0.62 -1.32 -23.38
CA ASN A 118 -0.29 -0.26 -23.80
C ASN A 118 -0.02 1.07 -23.07
N ASN A 119 0.66 1.03 -21.94
CA ASN A 119 0.97 2.19 -21.10
C ASN A 119 2.48 2.49 -21.05
N SER A 120 3.28 1.84 -21.89
CA SER A 120 4.67 2.21 -22.16
C SER A 120 4.70 3.30 -23.21
N ILE A 121 5.48 4.34 -22.95
CA ILE A 121 5.73 5.42 -23.91
C ILE A 121 6.85 4.99 -24.83
N LYS A 122 6.65 5.13 -26.14
CA LYS A 122 7.59 4.66 -27.15
C LYS A 122 8.98 5.28 -26.98
N GLY A 123 9.99 4.42 -26.75
CA GLY A 123 11.37 4.83 -26.55
C GLY A 123 11.68 5.37 -25.13
N GLU A 124 10.71 5.31 -24.24
CA GLU A 124 10.84 5.77 -22.86
C GLU A 124 10.50 4.65 -21.87
N GLY A 125 9.86 5.02 -20.76
CA GLY A 125 9.41 4.13 -19.71
C GLY A 125 7.90 3.92 -19.68
N ILE A 126 7.40 3.51 -18.55
CA ILE A 126 5.99 3.28 -18.28
C ILE A 126 5.40 4.43 -17.46
N ILE A 127 4.12 4.73 -17.69
CA ILE A 127 3.35 5.65 -16.84
C ILE A 127 3.04 4.98 -15.48
N ASN A 128 2.87 5.75 -14.43
CA ASN A 128 2.47 5.23 -13.12
C ASN A 128 0.94 5.14 -12.96
N ASN A 129 0.20 5.95 -13.71
CA ASN A 129 -1.26 5.92 -13.76
C ASN A 129 -1.79 6.44 -15.09
N THR A 130 -2.99 6.02 -15.46
CA THR A 130 -3.62 6.37 -16.76
C THR A 130 -4.03 7.86 -16.89
N GLY A 131 -4.02 8.61 -15.80
CA GLY A 131 -4.35 10.05 -15.79
C GLY A 131 -3.15 10.96 -16.09
N LEU A 132 -1.92 10.43 -16.08
CA LEU A 132 -0.68 11.17 -16.36
C LEU A 132 0.09 10.44 -17.46
N PRO A 133 -0.02 10.88 -18.72
CA PRO A 133 0.68 10.26 -19.86
C PRO A 133 2.15 10.68 -19.93
N LYS A 134 2.88 10.49 -18.85
CA LYS A 134 4.34 10.73 -18.75
C LYS A 134 5.00 9.50 -18.14
N SER A 135 6.14 9.13 -18.68
CA SER A 135 6.97 8.06 -18.12
C SER A 135 7.43 8.42 -16.71
N TYR A 136 7.29 7.48 -15.79
CA TYR A 136 7.71 7.66 -14.41
C TYR A 136 9.02 6.91 -14.15
N PRO A 137 10.13 7.63 -13.83
CA PRO A 137 11.46 7.01 -13.76
C PRO A 137 11.54 5.86 -12.75
N GLU A 138 11.10 6.07 -11.50
CA GLU A 138 11.14 5.06 -10.45
C GLU A 138 10.36 3.81 -10.83
N VAL A 139 9.11 3.97 -11.26
CA VAL A 139 8.25 2.84 -11.66
C VAL A 139 8.86 2.08 -12.84
N THR A 140 9.47 2.78 -13.79
CA THR A 140 10.17 2.18 -14.93
C THR A 140 11.33 1.32 -14.47
N GLY A 141 12.19 1.83 -13.58
CA GLY A 141 13.31 1.08 -13.01
C GLY A 141 12.85 -0.14 -12.22
N TYR A 142 11.80 0.00 -11.45
CA TYR A 142 11.19 -1.07 -10.67
C TYR A 142 10.71 -2.25 -11.53
N TYR A 143 10.22 -1.96 -12.76
CA TYR A 143 9.70 -2.99 -13.67
C TYR A 143 10.79 -3.80 -14.40
N ILE A 144 12.00 -3.27 -14.59
CA ILE A 144 13.05 -3.93 -15.37
C ILE A 144 13.30 -5.38 -14.92
N PRO A 145 13.51 -5.71 -13.64
CA PRO A 145 13.70 -7.10 -13.20
C PRO A 145 12.51 -8.00 -13.54
N THR A 146 11.30 -7.47 -13.43
CA THR A 146 10.07 -8.20 -13.74
C THR A 146 9.97 -8.50 -15.23
N LEU A 147 10.26 -7.53 -16.09
CA LEU A 147 10.28 -7.70 -17.54
C LEU A 147 11.32 -8.76 -17.97
N ILE A 148 12.52 -8.74 -17.38
CA ILE A 148 13.56 -9.74 -17.63
C ILE A 148 13.07 -11.15 -17.28
N ASN A 149 12.45 -11.30 -16.10
CA ASN A 149 11.91 -12.57 -15.63
C ASN A 149 10.76 -13.09 -16.51
N TRP A 150 10.01 -12.21 -17.14
CA TRP A 150 8.93 -12.54 -18.07
C TRP A 150 9.42 -12.78 -19.50
N GLY A 151 10.72 -12.60 -19.77
CA GLY A 151 11.30 -12.74 -21.10
C GLY A 151 11.13 -11.51 -22.01
N GLU A 152 10.62 -10.40 -21.49
CA GLU A 152 10.39 -9.14 -22.20
C GLU A 152 11.68 -8.32 -22.33
N ARG A 153 12.72 -8.94 -22.89
CA ARG A 153 14.09 -8.42 -22.88
C ARG A 153 14.23 -7.09 -23.64
N GLU A 154 13.56 -6.95 -24.78
CA GLU A 154 13.66 -5.72 -25.59
C GLU A 154 12.99 -4.52 -24.92
N LEU A 155 11.85 -4.74 -24.27
CA LEU A 155 11.21 -3.69 -23.48
C LEU A 155 12.06 -3.29 -22.27
N ALA A 156 12.67 -4.27 -21.58
CA ALA A 156 13.61 -4.02 -20.50
C ALA A 156 14.82 -3.20 -20.94
N LYS A 157 15.38 -3.48 -22.13
CA LYS A 157 16.48 -2.69 -22.71
C LYS A 157 16.04 -1.27 -23.03
N THR A 158 14.84 -1.10 -23.59
CA THR A 158 14.29 0.24 -23.87
C THR A 158 14.16 1.08 -22.60
N TYR A 159 13.58 0.50 -21.54
CA TYR A 159 13.48 1.17 -20.25
C TYR A 159 14.84 1.54 -19.66
N THR A 160 15.80 0.60 -19.74
CA THR A 160 17.15 0.83 -19.25
C THR A 160 17.84 1.97 -20.00
N ALA A 161 17.80 1.96 -21.34
CA ALA A 161 18.41 2.98 -22.17
C ALA A 161 17.80 4.38 -21.89
N TRP A 162 16.48 4.45 -21.73
CA TRP A 162 15.81 5.68 -21.38
C TRP A 162 16.25 6.19 -19.99
N LEU A 163 16.26 5.32 -18.97
CA LEU A 163 16.71 5.71 -17.62
C LEU A 163 18.14 6.22 -17.63
N CYS A 164 19.06 5.57 -18.36
CA CYS A 164 20.42 6.07 -18.49
C CYS A 164 20.48 7.46 -19.16
N SER A 165 19.59 7.73 -20.12
CA SER A 165 19.56 9.00 -20.84
C SER A 165 19.01 10.18 -20.02
N ILE A 166 18.24 9.92 -18.98
CA ILE A 166 17.61 10.96 -18.12
C ILE A 166 18.27 11.09 -16.75
N GLN A 167 19.36 10.36 -16.48
CA GLN A 167 20.12 10.52 -15.25
C GLN A 167 20.71 11.93 -15.21
N HIS A 168 20.56 12.64 -14.10
CA HIS A 168 21.10 13.97 -13.90
C HIS A 168 22.61 13.94 -13.62
N GLU A 169 23.26 15.09 -13.84
CA GLU A 169 24.72 15.24 -13.66
C GLU A 169 25.19 14.95 -12.23
N ASP A 170 24.31 15.12 -11.23
CA ASP A 170 24.56 14.77 -9.84
C ASP A 170 24.51 13.27 -9.55
N GLY A 171 24.07 12.46 -10.52
CA GLY A 171 23.93 11.01 -10.42
C GLY A 171 22.54 10.53 -10.01
N ALA A 172 21.61 11.42 -9.63
CA ALA A 172 20.26 11.06 -9.26
C ALA A 172 19.32 10.93 -10.46
N TRP A 173 18.15 10.33 -10.20
CA TRP A 173 16.98 10.47 -11.04
C TRP A 173 15.94 11.32 -10.31
N TYR A 174 15.37 12.23 -11.04
CA TYR A 174 14.38 13.18 -10.55
C TYR A 174 12.97 12.68 -10.82
N ASP A 175 11.99 13.28 -10.14
CA ASP A 175 10.58 13.01 -10.39
C ASP A 175 10.18 13.31 -11.85
N THR A 176 8.97 12.93 -12.24
CA THR A 176 8.42 13.13 -13.60
C THR A 176 8.42 14.60 -14.05
N GLU A 177 8.45 15.53 -13.11
CA GLU A 177 8.47 16.97 -13.36
C GLU A 177 9.90 17.53 -13.42
N GLY A 178 10.91 16.72 -13.11
CA GLY A 178 12.31 17.13 -13.04
C GLY A 178 12.62 18.09 -11.89
N LYS A 179 11.82 18.06 -10.83
CA LYS A 179 11.91 19.01 -9.71
C LYS A 179 12.74 18.53 -8.55
N ALA A 180 12.61 17.27 -8.20
CA ALA A 180 13.21 16.73 -6.99
C ALA A 180 13.73 15.30 -7.17
N PRO A 181 14.96 15.01 -6.70
CA PRO A 181 15.47 13.65 -6.60
C PRO A 181 15.03 13.04 -5.27
N TYR A 182 14.72 11.74 -5.31
CA TYR A 182 14.38 10.95 -4.13
C TYR A 182 15.36 9.79 -3.99
N VAL A 183 15.84 9.55 -2.76
CA VAL A 183 16.75 8.42 -2.50
C VAL A 183 16.05 7.10 -2.81
N PHE A 184 14.78 6.96 -2.44
CA PHE A 184 13.99 5.78 -2.75
C PHE A 184 13.90 5.52 -4.25
N ASP A 185 13.53 6.54 -5.03
CA ASP A 185 13.36 6.44 -6.48
C ASP A 185 14.68 6.05 -7.17
N THR A 186 15.76 6.75 -6.82
CA THR A 186 17.12 6.43 -7.31
C THR A 186 17.52 5.00 -6.99
N ALA A 187 17.23 4.51 -5.76
CA ALA A 187 17.56 3.15 -5.36
C ALA A 187 16.75 2.09 -6.14
N GLN A 188 15.47 2.35 -6.44
CA GLN A 188 14.66 1.44 -7.26
C GLN A 188 15.16 1.39 -8.71
N ILE A 189 15.60 2.52 -9.25
CA ILE A 189 16.19 2.57 -10.59
C ILE A 189 17.52 1.80 -10.62
N LEU A 190 18.40 1.99 -9.65
CA LEU A 190 19.65 1.24 -9.55
C LEU A 190 19.43 -0.28 -9.50
N LYS A 191 18.40 -0.73 -8.79
CA LYS A 191 17.99 -2.14 -8.80
C LYS A 191 17.64 -2.63 -10.21
N GLY A 192 16.94 -1.80 -10.97
CA GLY A 192 16.63 -2.06 -12.38
C GLY A 192 17.87 -2.15 -13.26
N LEU A 193 18.77 -1.17 -13.15
CA LEU A 193 20.02 -1.14 -13.91
C LEU A 193 20.93 -2.34 -13.58
N LEU A 194 21.02 -2.73 -12.30
CA LEU A 194 21.76 -3.93 -11.90
C LEU A 194 21.20 -5.20 -12.57
N ALA A 195 19.89 -5.32 -12.67
CA ALA A 195 19.27 -6.44 -13.36
C ALA A 195 19.55 -6.38 -14.88
N ALA A 196 19.59 -5.19 -15.48
CA ALA A 196 19.84 -4.98 -16.91
C ALA A 196 21.26 -5.41 -17.34
N LYS A 197 22.23 -5.50 -16.43
CA LYS A 197 23.56 -6.09 -16.73
C LYS A 197 23.43 -7.53 -17.24
N GLN A 198 22.42 -8.27 -16.83
CA GLN A 198 22.14 -9.64 -17.35
C GLN A 198 21.75 -9.65 -18.84
N LEU A 199 21.38 -8.49 -19.39
CA LEU A 199 21.08 -8.31 -20.81
C LEU A 199 22.30 -7.88 -21.63
N GLY A 200 23.48 -7.75 -20.99
CA GLY A 200 24.71 -7.28 -21.62
C GLY A 200 24.73 -5.77 -21.85
N MET A 201 23.90 -5.01 -21.12
CA MET A 201 23.91 -3.55 -21.22
C MET A 201 25.05 -2.95 -20.40
N ASP A 202 25.73 -1.99 -20.98
CA ASP A 202 26.76 -1.18 -20.28
C ASP A 202 26.08 -0.05 -19.51
N VAL A 203 26.01 -0.21 -18.20
CA VAL A 203 25.32 0.70 -17.26
C VAL A 203 26.17 1.00 -16.01
N ASP A 204 27.44 0.62 -16.05
CA ASP A 204 28.31 0.68 -14.87
C ASP A 204 28.54 2.10 -14.39
N ASP A 205 28.76 3.06 -15.30
CA ASP A 205 28.93 4.47 -14.94
C ASP A 205 27.66 5.05 -14.33
N ASN A 206 26.49 4.71 -14.89
CA ASN A 206 25.19 5.15 -14.35
C ASN A 206 24.95 4.58 -12.93
N ILE A 207 25.25 3.30 -12.74
CA ILE A 207 25.13 2.67 -11.43
C ILE A 207 26.07 3.33 -10.43
N LYS A 208 27.33 3.56 -10.81
CA LYS A 208 28.33 4.19 -9.95
C LYS A 208 27.88 5.58 -9.51
N ALA A 209 27.48 6.43 -10.46
CA ALA A 209 27.02 7.79 -10.16
C ALA A 209 25.81 7.79 -9.22
N GLY A 210 24.80 6.94 -9.48
CA GLY A 210 23.63 6.84 -8.62
C GLY A 210 23.94 6.32 -7.21
N CYS A 211 24.88 5.36 -7.07
CA CYS A 211 25.33 4.89 -5.77
C CYS A 211 26.08 5.98 -5.00
N GLU A 212 26.96 6.73 -5.65
CA GLU A 212 27.69 7.85 -5.05
C GLU A 212 26.72 8.93 -4.56
N TRP A 213 25.70 9.25 -5.36
CA TRP A 213 24.66 10.18 -4.94
C TRP A 213 23.89 9.67 -3.71
N ILE A 214 23.47 8.41 -3.65
CA ILE A 214 22.79 7.85 -2.48
C ILE A 214 23.69 7.95 -1.24
N ILE A 215 24.97 7.59 -1.37
CA ILE A 215 25.93 7.65 -0.27
C ILE A 215 26.10 9.07 0.26
N SER A 216 26.13 10.09 -0.63
CA SER A 216 26.24 11.50 -0.26
C SER A 216 25.00 12.02 0.52
N ASN A 217 23.88 11.29 0.47
CA ASN A 217 22.65 11.59 1.19
C ASN A 217 22.48 10.77 2.49
N ILE A 218 23.55 10.16 2.99
CA ILE A 218 23.58 9.53 4.31
C ILE A 218 24.06 10.57 5.33
N ASN A 219 23.26 10.81 6.38
CA ASN A 219 23.62 11.73 7.44
C ASN A 219 24.64 11.09 8.44
N GLU A 220 25.10 11.89 9.42
CA GLU A 220 26.05 11.45 10.45
C GLU A 220 25.52 10.28 11.31
N GLU A 221 24.20 10.11 11.40
CA GLU A 221 23.56 9.00 12.11
C GLU A 221 23.43 7.73 11.24
N GLY A 222 23.90 7.75 10.00
CA GLY A 222 23.81 6.64 9.04
C GLY A 222 22.40 6.48 8.41
N ARG A 223 21.56 7.50 8.48
CA ARG A 223 20.22 7.50 7.88
C ARG A 223 20.25 8.15 6.50
N LEU A 224 19.48 7.58 5.59
CA LEU A 224 19.22 8.20 4.30
C LEU A 224 18.35 9.46 4.48
N THR A 225 18.72 10.53 3.80
CA THR A 225 17.99 11.80 3.82
C THR A 225 17.63 12.22 2.40
N THR A 226 16.47 12.86 2.25
CA THR A 226 16.09 13.44 0.97
C THR A 226 16.59 14.88 0.90
N PRO A 227 17.30 15.30 -0.18
CA PRO A 227 17.98 16.60 -0.22
C PRO A 227 17.03 17.79 -0.31
N THR A 228 15.76 17.59 -0.67
CA THR A 228 14.80 18.67 -0.82
C THR A 228 13.75 18.64 0.28
N LYS A 229 13.50 19.79 0.92
CA LYS A 229 12.48 19.96 1.95
C LYS A 229 11.05 19.73 1.45
N ASP A 230 10.84 19.85 0.14
CA ASP A 230 9.52 19.72 -0.50
C ASP A 230 9.20 18.30 -0.90
N ALA A 231 10.18 17.40 -0.85
CA ALA A 231 9.97 16.00 -1.06
C ALA A 231 9.17 15.42 0.11
N TRP A 232 7.92 15.07 -0.11
CA TRP A 232 7.01 14.44 0.86
C TRP A 232 6.73 15.28 2.12
N GLY A 233 7.08 16.56 2.16
CA GLY A 233 6.80 17.47 3.27
C GLY A 233 7.54 17.16 4.57
N THR A 234 8.48 16.21 4.59
CA THR A 234 9.24 15.84 5.80
C THR A 234 10.72 15.65 5.44
N PRO A 235 11.64 16.50 5.93
CA PRO A 235 13.06 16.26 5.78
C PRO A 235 13.44 14.98 6.54
N GLY A 236 14.10 14.03 5.87
CA GLY A 236 14.77 12.92 6.54
C GLY A 236 14.00 11.62 6.69
N ILE A 237 13.05 11.30 5.82
CA ILE A 237 12.54 9.94 5.67
C ILE A 237 12.88 9.40 4.29
#